data_050357d7306c9f129d46905c3237623b
#
_entry.id   050357d7306c9f129d46905c3237623b
#
_cell.length_a   1.000
_cell.length_b   1.000
_cell.length_c   1.000
_cell.angle_alpha   90.00
_cell.angle_beta   90.00
_cell.angle_gamma   90.00
#
_symmetry.space_group_name_H-M   'P 1'
#
loop_
_entity.id
_entity.type
_entity.pdbx_description
1 polymer ?
#
loop_
_entity_poly.entity_id
_entity_poly.type
_entity_poly.pdbx_seq_one_letter_code
_entity_poly.pdbx_strand_id
1 'polypeptide(L)'
;PYVIRMPSDAIKAAQELNRIDLADTGITALISTRSRMLISIISWAATMAKSIPEEISLLSLVHEPYLNHVTPPITSYRSPAEKTMRRLIRMIEALLEHRRISNSLILPELCPGQSISTLNSPLLPLNPSSNKA
;
A
#
# COMPACT_ATOMS: atom_id res chain seq x y z
N PRO A 1 -1.99 8.77 -12.08
CA PRO A 1 -2.10 7.51 -11.33
C PRO A 1 -3.33 6.74 -11.80
N TYR A 2 -3.17 5.44 -12.02
CA TYR A 2 -4.27 4.55 -12.37
C TYR A 2 -4.85 3.94 -11.09
N VAL A 3 -6.18 3.91 -10.97
CA VAL A 3 -6.86 3.24 -9.86
C VAL A 3 -7.63 2.06 -10.40
N ILE A 4 -7.25 0.86 -9.99
CA ILE A 4 -7.89 -0.38 -10.41
C ILE A 4 -8.69 -0.93 -9.23
N ARG A 5 -9.98 -1.11 -9.43
CA ARG A 5 -10.86 -1.74 -8.45
C ARG A 5 -10.82 -3.25 -8.64
N MET A 6 -10.12 -3.92 -7.74
CA MET A 6 -9.96 -5.37 -7.79
C MET A 6 -11.16 -6.08 -7.17
N PRO A 7 -11.75 -7.07 -7.84
CA PRO A 7 -12.77 -7.94 -7.26
C PRO A 7 -12.18 -8.77 -6.11
N SER A 8 -13.04 -9.23 -5.20
CA SER A 8 -12.60 -10.09 -4.08
C SER A 8 -12.33 -11.55 -4.50
N ASP A 9 -12.85 -11.94 -5.65
CA ASP A 9 -12.61 -13.25 -6.24
C ASP A 9 -11.24 -13.31 -6.93
N ALA A 10 -10.44 -14.34 -6.61
CA ALA A 10 -9.06 -14.46 -7.08
C ALA A 10 -8.95 -14.63 -8.61
N ILE A 11 -9.88 -15.37 -9.22
CA ILE A 11 -9.88 -15.62 -10.68
C ILE A 11 -10.19 -14.32 -11.43
N LYS A 12 -11.23 -13.60 -10.97
CA LYS A 12 -11.59 -12.31 -11.56
C LYS A 12 -10.48 -11.25 -11.32
N ALA A 13 -9.83 -11.29 -10.16
CA ALA A 13 -8.68 -10.42 -9.87
C ALA A 13 -7.52 -10.69 -10.83
N ALA A 14 -7.20 -11.95 -11.11
CA ALA A 14 -6.18 -12.32 -12.08
C ALA A 14 -6.55 -11.85 -13.50
N GLN A 15 -7.83 -11.96 -13.89
CA GLN A 15 -8.31 -11.47 -15.19
C GLN A 15 -8.16 -9.95 -15.31
N GLU A 16 -8.48 -9.18 -14.26
CA GLU A 16 -8.30 -7.73 -14.26
C GLU A 16 -6.81 -7.34 -14.32
N LEU A 17 -5.93 -8.05 -13.59
CA LEU A 17 -4.48 -7.84 -13.67
C LEU A 17 -3.95 -8.11 -15.07
N ASN A 18 -4.41 -9.17 -15.75
CA ASN A 18 -3.99 -9.50 -17.11
C ASN A 18 -4.43 -8.48 -18.17
N ARG A 19 -5.37 -7.58 -17.84
CA ARG A 19 -5.76 -6.47 -18.72
C ARG A 19 -4.82 -5.28 -18.64
N ILE A 20 -3.92 -5.28 -17.65
CA ILE A 20 -2.94 -4.21 -17.49
C ILE A 20 -1.79 -4.46 -18.44
N ASP A 21 -1.67 -3.64 -19.47
CA ASP A 21 -0.46 -3.60 -20.28
C ASP A 21 0.57 -2.71 -19.61
N LEU A 22 1.58 -3.33 -19.01
CA LEU A 22 2.65 -2.62 -18.32
C LEU A 22 3.54 -1.85 -19.29
N ALA A 23 3.69 -2.35 -20.53
CA ALA A 23 4.53 -1.71 -21.52
C ALA A 23 3.90 -0.41 -22.02
N ASP A 24 2.61 -0.45 -22.36
CA ASP A 24 1.88 0.72 -22.85
C ASP A 24 1.61 1.74 -21.74
N THR A 25 1.37 1.29 -20.50
CA THR A 25 1.03 2.18 -19.39
C THR A 25 2.22 2.83 -18.73
N GLY A 26 3.43 2.30 -18.90
CA GLY A 26 4.65 2.76 -18.24
C GLY A 26 4.58 2.63 -16.70
N ILE A 27 3.75 1.72 -16.19
CA ILE A 27 3.62 1.49 -14.74
C ILE A 27 4.84 0.75 -14.23
N THR A 28 5.56 1.36 -13.28
CA THR A 28 6.75 0.81 -12.62
C THR A 28 6.51 0.51 -11.15
N ALA A 29 5.35 0.87 -10.60
CA ALA A 29 5.02 0.63 -9.20
C ALA A 29 3.54 0.32 -9.01
N LEU A 30 3.27 -0.61 -8.10
CA LEU A 30 1.92 -1.00 -7.69
C LEU A 30 1.75 -0.77 -6.19
N ILE A 31 0.63 -0.17 -5.81
CA ILE A 31 0.28 0.05 -4.41
C ILE A 31 -1.01 -0.72 -4.12
N SER A 32 -0.95 -1.65 -3.19
CA SER A 32 -2.12 -2.42 -2.76
C SER A 32 -2.69 -1.89 -1.44
N THR A 33 -4.00 -1.69 -1.42
CA THR A 33 -4.75 -1.32 -0.21
C THR A 33 -5.24 -2.52 0.59
N ARG A 34 -5.07 -3.75 0.06
CA ARG A 34 -5.51 -5.00 0.70
C ARG A 34 -4.39 -6.03 0.63
N SER A 35 -3.96 -6.52 1.77
CA SER A 35 -2.87 -7.48 1.87
C SER A 35 -3.09 -8.76 1.04
N ARG A 36 -4.30 -9.31 1.03
CA ARG A 36 -4.61 -10.52 0.25
C ARG A 36 -4.44 -10.35 -1.27
N MET A 37 -4.62 -9.13 -1.80
CA MET A 37 -4.42 -8.85 -3.23
C MET A 37 -2.95 -8.92 -3.63
N LEU A 38 -2.04 -8.78 -2.68
CA LEU A 38 -0.61 -8.88 -2.96
C LEU A 38 -0.21 -10.26 -3.44
N ILE A 39 -0.83 -11.33 -2.91
CA ILE A 39 -0.58 -12.70 -3.37
C ILE A 39 -0.95 -12.81 -4.86
N SER A 40 -2.10 -12.27 -5.26
CA SER A 40 -2.53 -12.26 -6.66
C SER A 40 -1.59 -11.42 -7.54
N ILE A 41 -1.12 -10.27 -7.04
CA ILE A 41 -0.18 -9.40 -7.76
C ILE A 41 1.17 -10.09 -7.93
N ILE A 42 1.72 -10.70 -6.87
CA ILE A 42 3.00 -11.43 -6.92
C ILE A 42 2.91 -12.61 -7.88
N SER A 43 1.83 -13.40 -7.80
CA SER A 43 1.62 -14.52 -8.73
C SER A 43 1.47 -14.04 -10.16
N TRP A 44 0.75 -12.96 -10.41
CA TRP A 44 0.60 -12.36 -11.72
C TRP A 44 1.94 -11.83 -12.26
N ALA A 45 2.72 -11.12 -11.46
CA ALA A 45 4.05 -10.64 -11.86
C ALA A 45 4.96 -11.81 -12.26
N ALA A 46 4.92 -12.91 -11.50
CA ALA A 46 5.66 -14.12 -11.83
C ALA A 46 5.20 -14.75 -13.16
N THR A 47 3.90 -14.79 -13.45
CA THR A 47 3.40 -15.32 -14.75
C THR A 47 3.79 -14.44 -15.93
N MET A 48 3.97 -13.13 -15.71
CA MET A 48 4.43 -12.17 -16.71
C MET A 48 5.96 -12.09 -16.78
N ALA A 49 6.68 -12.96 -16.06
CA ALA A 49 8.14 -12.96 -15.94
C ALA A 49 8.70 -11.58 -15.51
N LYS A 50 7.93 -10.85 -14.67
CA LYS A 50 8.33 -9.55 -14.14
C LYS A 50 8.95 -9.68 -12.77
N SER A 51 10.15 -9.12 -12.60
CA SER A 51 10.88 -9.15 -11.32
C SER A 51 10.43 -8.02 -10.38
N ILE A 52 10.36 -8.36 -9.10
CA ILE A 52 10.13 -7.43 -8.01
C ILE A 52 11.41 -7.42 -7.16
N PRO A 53 12.03 -6.25 -6.91
CA PRO A 53 11.59 -4.88 -7.21
C PRO A 53 12.10 -4.30 -8.54
N GLU A 54 12.90 -5.01 -9.33
CA GLU A 54 13.72 -4.46 -10.42
C GLU A 54 12.87 -3.84 -11.54
N GLU A 55 11.79 -4.53 -11.93
CA GLU A 55 10.89 -4.04 -12.97
C GLU A 55 9.61 -3.44 -12.42
N ILE A 56 9.12 -3.95 -11.30
CA ILE A 56 7.90 -3.47 -10.65
C ILE A 56 8.13 -3.34 -9.16
N SER A 57 8.06 -2.12 -8.64
CA SER A 57 8.03 -1.87 -7.20
C SER A 57 6.64 -2.21 -6.63
N LEU A 58 6.59 -2.84 -5.46
CA LEU A 58 5.34 -3.25 -4.82
C LEU A 58 5.27 -2.74 -3.37
N LEU A 59 4.21 -1.97 -3.06
CA LEU A 59 3.94 -1.44 -1.73
C LEU A 59 2.59 -1.91 -1.21
N SER A 60 2.52 -2.28 0.06
CA SER A 60 1.26 -2.53 0.76
C SER A 60 0.91 -1.42 1.74
N LEU A 61 -0.32 -0.92 1.70
CA LEU A 61 -0.83 0.00 2.72
C LEU A 61 -1.30 -0.72 3.99
N VAL A 62 -1.28 -2.05 4.01
CA VAL A 62 -1.65 -2.87 5.16
C VAL A 62 -0.55 -3.90 5.41
N HIS A 63 -0.01 -3.91 6.63
CA HIS A 63 0.97 -4.90 7.05
C HIS A 63 0.30 -6.15 7.59
N GLU A 64 0.73 -7.29 7.09
CA GLU A 64 0.39 -8.62 7.61
C GLU A 64 1.68 -9.41 7.82
N PRO A 65 1.77 -10.25 8.86
CA PRO A 65 3.02 -10.97 9.18
C PRO A 65 3.58 -11.80 8.03
N TYR A 66 2.72 -12.40 7.20
CA TYR A 66 3.16 -13.22 6.06
C TYR A 66 3.93 -12.43 4.99
N LEU A 67 3.79 -11.09 4.94
CA LEU A 67 4.50 -10.25 3.97
C LEU A 67 6.02 -10.25 4.20
N ASN A 68 6.46 -10.65 5.39
CA ASN A 68 7.88 -10.83 5.69
C ASN A 68 8.43 -12.17 5.19
N HIS A 69 7.54 -13.10 4.81
CA HIS A 69 7.89 -14.46 4.38
C HIS A 69 7.76 -14.67 2.87
N VAL A 70 7.32 -13.66 2.12
CA VAL A 70 7.38 -13.68 0.66
C VAL A 70 8.74 -13.20 0.18
N THR A 71 9.13 -13.60 -1.04
CA THR A 71 10.40 -13.22 -1.64
C THR A 71 10.14 -12.37 -2.88
N PRO A 72 10.63 -11.12 -2.90
CA PRO A 72 11.26 -10.38 -1.79
C PRO A 72 10.24 -10.00 -0.69
N PRO A 73 10.69 -9.74 0.57
CA PRO A 73 9.81 -9.23 1.63
C PRO A 73 9.14 -7.92 1.22
N ILE A 74 7.84 -7.80 1.48
CA ILE A 74 7.06 -6.67 0.98
C ILE A 74 7.13 -5.47 1.93
N THR A 75 7.53 -4.32 1.38
CA THR A 75 7.44 -3.04 2.07
C THR A 75 5.99 -2.69 2.32
N SER A 76 5.65 -2.34 3.57
CA SER A 76 4.26 -2.15 3.97
C SER A 76 4.11 -1.10 5.07
N TYR A 77 2.88 -0.66 5.30
CA TYR A 77 2.53 0.22 6.41
C TYR A 77 1.72 -0.52 7.45
N ARG A 78 2.14 -0.39 8.72
CA ARG A 78 1.44 -0.94 9.88
C ARG A 78 0.65 0.14 10.58
N SER A 79 -0.63 -0.13 10.82
CA SER A 79 -1.41 0.72 11.73
C SER A 79 -0.92 0.51 13.18
N PRO A 80 -0.56 1.57 13.92
CA PRO A 80 -0.12 1.44 15.31
C PRO A 80 -1.31 1.16 16.23
N ALA A 81 -1.76 -0.10 16.28
CA ALA A 81 -2.98 -0.53 16.97
C ALA A 81 -3.00 -0.11 18.44
N GLU A 82 -1.87 -0.22 19.14
CA GLU A 82 -1.77 0.17 20.56
C GLU A 82 -1.99 1.68 20.76
N LYS A 83 -1.37 2.51 19.92
CA LYS A 83 -1.56 3.98 19.96
C LYS A 83 -3.01 4.33 19.64
N THR A 84 -3.61 3.65 18.68
CA THR A 84 -5.02 3.83 18.29
C THR A 84 -5.94 3.45 19.42
N MET A 85 -5.73 2.28 20.04
CA MET A 85 -6.54 1.82 21.17
C MET A 85 -6.45 2.75 22.36
N ARG A 86 -5.25 3.14 22.79
CA ARG A 86 -5.05 4.10 23.87
C ARG A 86 -5.76 5.44 23.58
N ARG A 87 -5.75 5.88 22.32
CA ARG A 87 -6.44 7.11 21.92
C ARG A 87 -7.96 6.95 22.02
N LEU A 88 -8.50 5.84 21.53
CA LEU A 88 -9.93 5.55 21.63
C LEU A 88 -10.41 5.52 23.09
N ILE A 89 -9.68 4.86 23.98
CA ILE A 89 -10.00 4.82 25.42
C ILE A 89 -10.08 6.23 25.99
N ARG A 90 -9.05 7.07 25.76
CA ARG A 90 -9.04 8.46 26.23
C ARG A 90 -10.19 9.30 25.68
N MET A 91 -10.60 9.04 24.42
CA MET A 91 -11.74 9.71 23.81
C MET A 91 -13.05 9.30 24.48
N ILE A 92 -13.22 8.02 24.80
CA ILE A 92 -14.39 7.51 25.52
C ILE A 92 -14.45 8.13 26.93
N GLU A 93 -13.34 8.12 27.66
CA GLU A 93 -13.25 8.75 28.98
C GLU A 93 -13.63 10.23 28.92
N ALA A 94 -13.09 10.97 27.96
CA ALA A 94 -13.41 12.39 27.78
C ALA A 94 -14.90 12.62 27.47
N LEU A 95 -15.52 11.73 26.66
CA LEU A 95 -16.96 11.79 26.40
C LEU A 95 -17.80 11.58 27.64
N LEU A 96 -17.46 10.57 28.46
CA LEU A 96 -18.16 10.27 29.70
C LEU A 96 -18.05 11.41 30.70
N GLU A 97 -16.95 12.15 30.71
CA GLU A 97 -16.71 13.31 31.55
C GLU A 97 -17.19 14.64 30.92
N HIS A 98 -17.93 14.59 29.81
CA HIS A 98 -18.39 15.75 29.04
C HIS A 98 -17.27 16.73 28.64
N ARG A 99 -16.04 16.24 28.52
CA ARG A 99 -14.87 17.01 28.05
C ARG A 99 -14.83 17.08 26.52
N ARG A 100 -14.24 18.17 26.01
CA ARG A 100 -14.03 18.30 24.55
C ARG A 100 -13.00 17.29 24.05
N ILE A 101 -13.32 16.65 22.94
CA ILE A 101 -12.41 15.76 22.22
C ILE A 101 -11.65 16.57 21.18
N SER A 102 -10.32 16.47 21.19
CA SER A 102 -9.47 17.04 20.13
C SER A 102 -9.22 16.03 19.03
N ASN A 103 -9.24 16.48 17.79
CA ASN A 103 -8.79 15.65 16.66
C ASN A 103 -7.28 15.40 16.77
N SER A 104 -6.87 14.18 16.48
CA SER A 104 -5.45 13.81 16.38
C SER A 104 -5.24 12.85 15.24
N LEU A 105 -4.18 13.08 14.49
CA LEU A 105 -3.76 12.20 13.40
C LEU A 105 -2.82 11.13 13.97
N ILE A 106 -3.13 9.88 13.68
CA ILE A 106 -2.26 8.74 13.97
C ILE A 106 -1.68 8.28 12.64
N LEU A 107 -0.38 8.48 12.47
CA LEU A 107 0.32 8.06 11.26
C LEU A 107 0.66 6.57 11.34
N PRO A 108 0.54 5.85 10.22
CA PRO A 108 1.01 4.47 10.12
C PRO A 108 2.54 4.42 10.22
N GLU A 109 3.05 3.26 10.62
CA GLU A 109 4.48 2.99 10.74
C GLU A 109 4.95 2.22 9.50
N LEU A 110 6.05 2.67 8.89
CA LEU A 110 6.67 1.96 7.77
C LEU A 110 7.33 0.67 8.27
N CYS A 111 6.97 -0.44 7.66
CA CYS A 111 7.64 -1.72 7.79
C CYS A 111 8.48 -1.94 6.53
N PRO A 112 9.81 -1.72 6.60
CA PRO A 112 10.67 -1.83 5.44
C PRO A 112 10.75 -3.27 4.94
N GLY A 113 10.73 -3.45 3.63
CA GLY A 113 10.96 -4.69 2.92
C GLY A 113 11.97 -4.46 1.79
N GLN A 114 11.98 -5.36 0.82
CA GLN A 114 12.88 -5.32 -0.34
C GLN A 114 12.10 -5.24 -1.67
N SER A 115 10.82 -4.91 -1.61
CA SER A 115 9.92 -4.90 -2.80
C SER A 115 9.84 -3.56 -3.51
N ILE A 116 10.69 -2.59 -3.13
CA ILE A 116 10.75 -1.27 -3.75
C ILE A 116 12.17 -1.01 -4.22
N SER A 117 12.32 -0.62 -5.49
CA SER A 117 13.58 -0.12 -6.03
C SER A 117 13.55 1.40 -6.19
N THR A 118 14.73 2.00 -6.17
CA THR A 118 14.89 3.41 -6.54
C THR A 118 14.87 3.53 -8.07
N LEU A 119 14.06 4.45 -8.60
CA LEU A 119 14.15 4.81 -10.00
C LEU A 119 15.50 5.51 -10.22
N ASN A 120 16.31 4.99 -11.15
CA ASN A 120 17.54 5.65 -11.61
C ASN A 120 17.25 6.87 -12.53
N SER A 121 16.06 7.44 -12.47
CA SER A 121 15.72 8.69 -13.13
C SER A 121 15.85 9.85 -12.18
N PRO A 122 16.43 11.00 -12.60
CA PRO A 122 16.42 12.20 -11.79
C PRO A 122 14.95 12.57 -11.48
N LEU A 123 14.62 12.62 -10.19
CA LEU A 123 13.31 13.03 -9.71
C LEU A 123 12.98 14.39 -10.33
N LEU A 124 11.96 14.47 -11.17
CA LEU A 124 11.36 15.75 -11.53
C LEU A 124 10.90 16.41 -10.22
N PRO A 125 11.27 17.67 -9.97
CA PRO A 125 10.86 18.36 -8.75
C PRO A 125 9.34 18.34 -8.65
N LEU A 126 8.83 17.85 -7.51
CA LEU A 126 7.42 17.90 -7.18
C LEU A 126 6.96 19.37 -7.24
N ASN A 127 6.11 19.68 -8.18
CA ASN A 127 5.52 21.01 -8.31
C ASN A 127 4.49 21.17 -7.18
N PRO A 128 4.71 22.03 -6.15
CA PRO A 128 3.82 22.16 -5.00
C PRO A 128 2.52 22.91 -5.29
N SER A 129 2.22 23.24 -6.56
CA SER A 129 1.15 24.18 -6.91
C SER A 129 -0.16 23.56 -7.40
N SER A 130 -0.43 22.26 -7.21
CA SER A 130 -1.71 21.66 -7.65
C SER A 130 -2.67 21.28 -6.50
N ASN A 131 -2.65 22.02 -5.40
CA ASN A 131 -3.65 21.86 -4.35
C ASN A 131 -4.45 23.14 -4.15
N LYS A 132 -5.21 23.54 -5.21
CA LYS A 132 -6.31 24.52 -5.13
C LYS A 132 -7.44 23.99 -6.00
N ALA A 133 -8.38 23.35 -5.38
CA ALA A 133 -9.83 23.39 -5.60
C ALA A 133 -10.49 22.30 -4.75
#